data_d7933f3f19c4700bd904105de88d8497
#
_entry.id   d7933f3f19c4700bd904105de88d8497
#
_cell.length_a   1.000
_cell.length_b   1.000
_cell.length_c   1.000
_cell.angle_alpha   90.00
_cell.angle_beta   90.00
_cell.angle_gamma   90.00
#
_symmetry.space_group_name_H-M   'P 1'
#
loop_
_entity.id
_entity.type
_entity.pdbx_description
1 polymer ?
#
loop_
_entity_poly.entity_id
_entity_poly.type
_entity_poly.pdbx_seq_one_letter_code
_entity_poly.pdbx_strand_id
1 'polypeptide(L)'
;MENYMKTEIITSDVLIIGGGTSGCYAALTIAEQNPELKVVIAEKANIIRSGCLAAGVNALNAYITEGRKPEDYVDYATKDANGIVRKDLLLSMSQGLNRVTAKLEELGLVILKDENGKYVTRGNRNIKINGENIKPILAEAVKAQKNVKVINHVNITDYITEQDKVTGAYGFDVNEKIAYIFSAKAVLCATGGAAGLYRPNNPGFSRHKMWYPPFNTGAGYAMGILAGAEMTTFEMRFIALRCKDTIAPTGTIAQGVGAKQINSLGEVYETKYGITTEERVYGTVAENQEGRGPCYLHTEGIKEEQGKDLLKAYLNMAPSQTLKWIESGKEPNEQDVEIEGTEPYIVGGHTASGYWIDDARRTTLKGLYAAGDVAGGCPQKYVTGALVEGEIAAETILKDLKQQEEGQQSEGQASKEQLEKLAQAVDQEYESCFAEKKSFFGTEQIEEAMQKVMDAYAGGIGTNYRYNEKQLNIAEEKIGQLFALTKDLTAKDTDDLLHIYEVKERLVVCKSVIAHLKARKETRWRGFGQNMGYPGTKDDWDKKAVNSVYENGKIKI
;
A
#
# COMPACT_ATOMS: atom_id res chain seq x y z
N MET A 1 39.85 10.78 -4.43
CA MET A 1 39.19 9.77 -5.28
C MET A 1 37.82 10.34 -5.58
N GLU A 2 37.56 10.64 -6.85
CA GLU A 2 36.27 11.15 -7.30
C GLU A 2 35.20 10.13 -7.03
N ASN A 3 34.23 10.50 -6.20
CA ASN A 3 33.15 9.66 -5.73
C ASN A 3 31.96 9.70 -6.70
N TYR A 4 32.20 9.37 -7.97
CA TYR A 4 31.14 9.31 -8.97
C TYR A 4 30.21 8.12 -8.74
N MET A 5 28.93 8.28 -9.05
CA MET A 5 27.98 7.17 -9.16
C MET A 5 28.41 6.27 -10.31
N LYS A 6 28.37 4.95 -10.11
CA LYS A 6 28.57 3.99 -11.21
C LYS A 6 27.21 3.68 -11.82
N THR A 7 27.02 3.87 -13.12
CA THR A 7 25.77 3.52 -13.79
C THR A 7 25.79 2.11 -14.36
N GLU A 8 24.71 1.36 -14.11
CA GLU A 8 24.43 0.07 -14.71
C GLU A 8 23.16 0.12 -15.56
N ILE A 9 23.25 -0.25 -16.83
CA ILE A 9 22.11 -0.34 -17.76
C ILE A 9 21.68 -1.79 -17.84
N ILE A 10 20.40 -2.04 -17.55
CA ILE A 10 19.79 -3.38 -17.55
C ILE A 10 18.63 -3.39 -18.51
N THR A 11 18.65 -4.34 -19.44
CA THR A 11 17.60 -4.53 -20.45
C THR A 11 16.84 -5.81 -20.18
N SER A 12 15.50 -5.72 -20.20
CA SER A 12 14.59 -6.85 -20.02
C SER A 12 13.36 -6.73 -20.95
N ASP A 13 12.57 -7.78 -21.04
CA ASP A 13 11.25 -7.69 -21.69
C ASP A 13 10.23 -7.07 -20.74
N VAL A 14 10.28 -7.46 -19.45
CA VAL A 14 9.40 -6.94 -18.41
C VAL A 14 10.20 -6.46 -17.21
N LEU A 15 9.93 -5.23 -16.77
CA LEU A 15 10.39 -4.70 -15.50
C LEU A 15 9.23 -4.71 -14.50
N ILE A 16 9.46 -5.28 -13.33
CA ILE A 16 8.53 -5.24 -12.19
C ILE A 16 9.17 -4.39 -11.10
N ILE A 17 8.51 -3.30 -10.72
CA ILE A 17 8.96 -2.40 -9.65
C ILE A 17 8.24 -2.78 -8.37
N GLY A 18 8.98 -3.38 -7.43
CA GLY A 18 8.48 -3.91 -6.16
C GLY A 18 8.26 -5.42 -6.18
N GLY A 19 9.04 -6.14 -5.38
CA GLY A 19 8.94 -7.58 -5.15
C GLY A 19 7.97 -7.95 -4.01
N GLY A 20 6.87 -7.20 -3.85
CA GLY A 20 5.80 -7.50 -2.91
C GLY A 20 4.92 -8.67 -3.36
N THR A 21 3.72 -8.78 -2.80
CA THR A 21 2.76 -9.86 -3.09
C THR A 21 2.44 -9.93 -4.59
N SER A 22 1.94 -8.86 -5.18
CA SER A 22 1.54 -8.82 -6.59
C SER A 22 2.73 -8.91 -7.55
N GLY A 23 3.85 -8.25 -7.22
CA GLY A 23 5.05 -8.30 -8.07
C GLY A 23 5.69 -9.68 -8.13
N CYS A 24 5.79 -10.39 -7.00
CA CYS A 24 6.25 -11.78 -6.99
C CYS A 24 5.35 -12.70 -7.81
N TYR A 25 4.04 -12.56 -7.64
CA TYR A 25 3.11 -13.45 -8.34
C TYR A 25 3.02 -13.15 -9.83
N ALA A 26 3.11 -11.88 -10.23
CA ALA A 26 3.21 -11.50 -11.63
C ALA A 26 4.49 -12.07 -12.29
N ALA A 27 5.63 -11.97 -11.62
CA ALA A 27 6.88 -12.55 -12.12
C ALA A 27 6.78 -14.07 -12.29
N LEU A 28 6.20 -14.77 -11.30
CA LEU A 28 5.97 -16.20 -11.35
C LEU A 28 5.05 -16.58 -12.51
N THR A 29 3.93 -15.88 -12.68
CA THR A 29 2.97 -16.10 -13.78
C THR A 29 3.63 -15.90 -15.15
N ILE A 30 4.39 -14.82 -15.35
CA ILE A 30 5.11 -14.59 -16.63
C ILE A 30 6.11 -15.71 -16.88
N ALA A 31 6.91 -16.07 -15.87
CA ALA A 31 7.96 -17.05 -16.01
C ALA A 31 7.41 -18.47 -16.33
N GLU A 32 6.31 -18.86 -15.71
CA GLU A 32 5.65 -20.15 -15.97
C GLU A 32 4.97 -20.20 -17.34
N GLN A 33 4.36 -19.09 -17.80
CA GLN A 33 3.62 -19.06 -19.07
C GLN A 33 4.53 -18.78 -20.29
N ASN A 34 5.61 -18.01 -20.10
CA ASN A 34 6.58 -17.75 -21.17
C ASN A 34 8.02 -17.68 -20.62
N PRO A 35 8.73 -18.81 -20.56
CA PRO A 35 10.08 -18.89 -20.00
C PRO A 35 11.16 -18.21 -20.88
N GLU A 36 10.84 -17.79 -22.08
CA GLU A 36 11.79 -17.07 -22.97
C GLU A 36 11.92 -15.58 -22.65
N LEU A 37 10.90 -15.00 -22.02
CA LEU A 37 10.91 -13.59 -21.64
C LEU A 37 11.85 -13.34 -20.46
N LYS A 38 12.65 -12.29 -20.56
CA LYS A 38 13.52 -11.80 -19.48
C LYS A 38 12.73 -10.89 -18.56
N VAL A 39 12.58 -11.30 -17.32
CA VAL A 39 11.90 -10.52 -16.28
C VAL A 39 12.91 -10.00 -15.26
N VAL A 40 12.84 -8.71 -14.94
CA VAL A 40 13.62 -8.10 -13.86
C VAL A 40 12.67 -7.59 -12.78
N ILE A 41 12.97 -7.92 -11.53
CA ILE A 41 12.32 -7.31 -10.35
C ILE A 41 13.32 -6.37 -9.71
N ALA A 42 12.97 -5.09 -9.61
CA ALA A 42 13.68 -4.10 -8.80
C ALA A 42 12.98 -3.98 -7.44
N GLU A 43 13.65 -4.38 -6.36
CA GLU A 43 13.11 -4.39 -4.99
C GLU A 43 13.91 -3.45 -4.09
N LYS A 44 13.22 -2.53 -3.39
CA LYS A 44 13.84 -1.54 -2.51
C LYS A 44 14.51 -2.15 -1.28
N ALA A 45 13.90 -3.19 -0.71
CA ALA A 45 14.43 -3.94 0.42
C ALA A 45 15.03 -5.29 -0.03
N ASN A 46 14.71 -6.36 0.66
CA ASN A 46 15.06 -7.72 0.25
C ASN A 46 13.79 -8.51 -0.07
N ILE A 47 13.72 -9.11 -1.23
CA ILE A 47 12.53 -9.82 -1.72
C ILE A 47 12.04 -10.93 -0.77
N ILE A 48 12.95 -11.51 0.02
CA ILE A 48 12.61 -12.60 0.98
C ILE A 48 11.60 -12.11 2.02
N ARG A 49 11.77 -10.86 2.51
CA ARG A 49 10.88 -10.27 3.52
C ARG A 49 10.71 -8.78 3.26
N SER A 50 9.97 -8.43 2.20
CA SER A 50 9.65 -7.05 1.85
C SER A 50 8.15 -6.82 1.73
N GLY A 51 7.74 -5.56 1.84
CA GLY A 51 6.36 -5.12 1.72
C GLY A 51 5.45 -5.52 2.89
N CYS A 52 4.16 -5.31 2.73
CA CYS A 52 3.16 -5.54 3.79
C CYS A 52 3.08 -7.01 4.23
N LEU A 53 3.35 -7.95 3.32
CA LEU A 53 3.30 -9.38 3.60
C LEU A 53 4.49 -9.90 4.42
N ALA A 54 5.53 -9.08 4.63
CA ALA A 54 6.75 -9.49 5.34
C ALA A 54 6.51 -9.96 6.79
N ALA A 55 5.50 -9.40 7.45
CA ALA A 55 5.10 -9.79 8.82
C ALA A 55 4.39 -11.14 8.90
N GLY A 56 3.99 -11.72 7.76
CA GLY A 56 3.11 -12.88 7.73
C GLY A 56 1.65 -12.54 8.09
N VAL A 57 0.79 -13.52 7.93
CA VAL A 57 -0.65 -13.40 8.24
C VAL A 57 -1.19 -14.73 8.76
N ASN A 58 -2.22 -14.70 9.59
CA ASN A 58 -2.85 -15.90 10.17
C ASN A 58 -4.17 -16.30 9.48
N ALA A 59 -4.60 -15.54 8.48
CA ALA A 59 -5.76 -15.83 7.67
C ALA A 59 -5.63 -15.17 6.29
N LEU A 60 -6.19 -15.81 5.29
CA LEU A 60 -6.47 -15.17 4.00
C LEU A 60 -7.88 -14.56 4.08
N ASN A 61 -7.95 -13.23 4.03
CA ASN A 61 -9.18 -12.48 4.28
C ASN A 61 -10.06 -12.28 3.03
N ALA A 62 -9.56 -12.67 1.87
CA ALA A 62 -10.32 -12.67 0.62
C ALA A 62 -10.32 -14.10 0.05
N TYR A 63 -11.44 -14.81 0.23
CA TYR A 63 -11.65 -16.17 -0.21
C TYR A 63 -13.15 -16.40 -0.43
N ILE A 64 -13.51 -17.12 -1.48
CA ILE A 64 -14.91 -17.48 -1.75
C ILE A 64 -15.21 -18.80 -1.03
N THR A 65 -15.88 -18.71 0.12
CA THR A 65 -16.25 -19.87 0.94
C THR A 65 -17.35 -20.70 0.29
N GLU A 66 -17.49 -21.95 0.70
CA GLU A 66 -18.54 -22.86 0.19
C GLU A 66 -19.94 -22.22 0.29
N GLY A 67 -20.72 -22.32 -0.78
CA GLY A 67 -22.07 -21.71 -0.88
C GLY A 67 -22.08 -20.22 -1.23
N ARG A 68 -20.91 -19.61 -1.45
CA ARG A 68 -20.74 -18.22 -1.89
C ARG A 68 -20.24 -18.17 -3.33
N LYS A 69 -20.39 -17.02 -3.97
CA LYS A 69 -19.94 -16.72 -5.32
C LYS A 69 -19.14 -15.41 -5.37
N PRO A 70 -18.36 -15.17 -6.42
CA PRO A 70 -17.55 -13.95 -6.56
C PRO A 70 -18.34 -12.64 -6.39
N GLU A 71 -19.60 -12.61 -6.85
CA GLU A 71 -20.47 -11.43 -6.73
C GLU A 71 -20.80 -11.09 -5.27
N ASP A 72 -20.87 -12.07 -4.38
CA ASP A 72 -21.07 -11.83 -2.94
C ASP A 72 -19.88 -11.05 -2.34
N TYR A 73 -18.67 -11.26 -2.88
CA TYR A 73 -17.49 -10.50 -2.48
C TYR A 73 -17.54 -9.06 -3.03
N VAL A 74 -17.99 -8.89 -4.27
CA VAL A 74 -18.22 -7.57 -4.88
C VAL A 74 -19.20 -6.75 -4.04
N ASP A 75 -20.30 -7.37 -3.62
CA ASP A 75 -21.32 -6.70 -2.79
C ASP A 75 -20.75 -6.32 -1.41
N TYR A 76 -19.97 -7.22 -0.80
CA TYR A 76 -19.28 -6.94 0.46
C TYR A 76 -18.33 -5.74 0.32
N ALA A 77 -17.43 -5.74 -0.65
CA ALA A 77 -16.44 -4.68 -0.83
C ALA A 77 -17.11 -3.34 -1.23
N THR A 78 -18.19 -3.40 -2.04
CA THR A 78 -18.98 -2.23 -2.40
C THR A 78 -19.62 -1.58 -1.17
N LYS A 79 -20.19 -2.40 -0.29
CA LYS A 79 -20.79 -1.92 0.97
C LYS A 79 -19.74 -1.31 1.90
N ASP A 80 -18.59 -1.99 2.10
CA ASP A 80 -17.52 -1.53 2.98
C ASP A 80 -16.91 -0.19 2.50
N ALA A 81 -16.85 0.03 1.18
CA ALA A 81 -16.38 1.27 0.57
C ALA A 81 -17.49 2.32 0.32
N ASN A 82 -18.69 2.15 0.89
CA ASN A 82 -19.82 3.07 0.71
C ASN A 82 -20.12 3.43 -0.76
N GLY A 83 -20.03 2.44 -1.66
CA GLY A 83 -20.40 2.54 -3.07
C GLY A 83 -19.31 3.04 -4.03
N ILE A 84 -18.21 3.60 -3.55
CA ILE A 84 -17.13 4.12 -4.41
C ILE A 84 -16.14 3.01 -4.75
N VAL A 85 -16.45 2.27 -5.79
CA VAL A 85 -15.66 1.13 -6.28
C VAL A 85 -15.81 0.95 -7.79
N ARG A 86 -14.86 0.26 -8.40
CA ARG A 86 -14.92 -0.33 -9.73
C ARG A 86 -15.37 -1.78 -9.59
N LYS A 87 -16.67 -2.04 -9.84
CA LYS A 87 -17.24 -3.40 -9.70
C LYS A 87 -16.67 -4.40 -10.69
N ASP A 88 -16.27 -3.95 -11.88
CA ASP A 88 -15.58 -4.75 -12.90
C ASP A 88 -14.21 -5.26 -12.38
N LEU A 89 -13.42 -4.39 -11.74
CA LEU A 89 -12.16 -4.78 -11.12
C LEU A 89 -12.36 -5.73 -9.94
N LEU A 90 -13.35 -5.47 -9.09
CA LEU A 90 -13.71 -6.35 -7.98
C LEU A 90 -14.15 -7.73 -8.46
N LEU A 91 -14.95 -7.80 -9.53
CA LEU A 91 -15.42 -9.07 -10.07
C LEU A 91 -14.27 -9.89 -10.66
N SER A 92 -13.44 -9.30 -11.53
CA SER A 92 -12.30 -9.99 -12.13
C SER A 92 -11.31 -10.48 -11.06
N MET A 93 -11.08 -9.69 -10.02
CA MET A 93 -10.28 -10.09 -8.87
C MET A 93 -10.93 -11.25 -8.10
N SER A 94 -12.22 -11.13 -7.73
CA SER A 94 -12.87 -12.12 -6.87
C SER A 94 -13.00 -13.51 -7.53
N GLN A 95 -13.08 -13.56 -8.86
CA GLN A 95 -13.07 -14.81 -9.63
C GLN A 95 -11.76 -15.59 -9.52
N GLY A 96 -10.64 -14.94 -9.22
CA GLY A 96 -9.32 -15.57 -9.09
C GLY A 96 -8.95 -16.00 -7.67
N LEU A 97 -9.65 -15.55 -6.63
CA LEU A 97 -9.23 -15.70 -5.22
C LEU A 97 -8.94 -17.15 -4.81
N ASN A 98 -9.80 -18.10 -5.18
CA ASN A 98 -9.64 -19.49 -4.80
C ASN A 98 -8.51 -20.16 -5.59
N ARG A 99 -8.32 -19.80 -6.86
CA ARG A 99 -7.24 -20.31 -7.71
C ARG A 99 -5.87 -19.95 -7.14
N VAL A 100 -5.64 -18.67 -6.84
CA VAL A 100 -4.36 -18.24 -6.28
C VAL A 100 -4.13 -18.80 -4.87
N THR A 101 -5.19 -19.08 -4.11
CA THR A 101 -5.09 -19.76 -2.82
C THR A 101 -4.60 -21.18 -2.98
N ALA A 102 -5.15 -21.93 -3.93
CA ALA A 102 -4.68 -23.29 -4.24
C ALA A 102 -3.21 -23.28 -4.70
N LYS A 103 -2.80 -22.30 -5.52
CA LYS A 103 -1.41 -22.14 -5.94
C LYS A 103 -0.48 -21.88 -4.75
N LEU A 104 -0.89 -21.06 -3.77
CA LEU A 104 -0.11 -20.86 -2.54
C LEU A 104 0.07 -22.16 -1.75
N GLU A 105 -0.95 -23.00 -1.66
CA GLU A 105 -0.85 -24.32 -1.00
C GLU A 105 0.13 -25.22 -1.76
N GLU A 106 0.08 -25.25 -3.09
CA GLU A 106 1.06 -25.98 -3.94
C GLU A 106 2.49 -25.50 -3.70
N LEU A 107 2.69 -24.20 -3.48
CA LEU A 107 3.98 -23.62 -3.18
C LEU A 107 4.45 -23.89 -1.74
N GLY A 108 3.62 -24.50 -0.90
CA GLY A 108 3.97 -24.93 0.45
C GLY A 108 3.34 -24.11 1.58
N LEU A 109 2.37 -23.23 1.28
CA LEU A 109 1.61 -22.55 2.34
C LEU A 109 0.75 -23.54 3.11
N VAL A 110 0.87 -23.57 4.43
CA VAL A 110 0.05 -24.42 5.30
C VAL A 110 -1.31 -23.77 5.51
N ILE A 111 -2.35 -24.34 4.90
CA ILE A 111 -3.74 -23.97 5.11
C ILE A 111 -4.37 -24.96 6.08
N LEU A 112 -5.04 -24.46 7.13
CA LEU A 112 -5.64 -25.32 8.14
C LEU A 112 -6.87 -26.04 7.56
N LYS A 113 -6.94 -27.35 7.77
CA LYS A 113 -8.03 -28.21 7.31
C LYS A 113 -8.74 -28.88 8.49
N ASP A 114 -10.04 -29.07 8.36
CA ASP A 114 -10.85 -29.83 9.30
C ASP A 114 -10.64 -31.36 9.12
N GLU A 115 -11.35 -32.15 9.91
CA GLU A 115 -11.32 -33.63 9.87
C GLU A 115 -11.76 -34.20 8.52
N ASN A 116 -12.52 -33.44 7.71
CA ASN A 116 -12.99 -33.82 6.39
C ASN A 116 -12.05 -33.32 5.26
N GLY A 117 -10.93 -32.69 5.60
CA GLY A 117 -9.97 -32.14 4.64
C GLY A 117 -10.41 -30.82 4.01
N LYS A 118 -11.48 -30.17 4.49
CA LYS A 118 -11.91 -28.84 4.04
C LYS A 118 -11.17 -27.74 4.77
N TYR A 119 -10.94 -26.61 4.09
CA TYR A 119 -10.31 -25.43 4.71
C TYR A 119 -11.15 -24.91 5.89
N VAL A 120 -10.48 -24.65 7.01
CA VAL A 120 -11.10 -24.07 8.19
C VAL A 120 -11.45 -22.61 7.91
N THR A 121 -12.74 -22.31 7.87
CA THR A 121 -13.23 -20.94 7.61
C THR A 121 -13.26 -20.08 8.87
N ARG A 122 -13.15 -18.77 8.70
CA ARG A 122 -13.38 -17.75 9.71
C ARG A 122 -14.35 -16.71 9.13
N GLY A 123 -15.64 -16.85 9.49
CA GLY A 123 -16.71 -16.04 8.86
C GLY A 123 -16.95 -16.45 7.40
N ASN A 124 -17.45 -15.54 6.59
CA ASN A 124 -18.03 -15.83 5.27
C ASN A 124 -17.04 -15.67 4.09
N ARG A 125 -15.80 -15.22 4.32
CA ARG A 125 -14.82 -14.89 3.27
C ARG A 125 -13.36 -15.11 3.66
N ASN A 126 -13.12 -15.76 4.79
CA ASN A 126 -11.78 -15.96 5.32
C ASN A 126 -11.49 -17.42 5.57
N ILE A 127 -10.24 -17.82 5.38
CA ILE A 127 -9.72 -19.14 5.78
C ILE A 127 -8.52 -18.97 6.70
N LYS A 128 -8.35 -19.92 7.64
CA LYS A 128 -7.23 -19.93 8.58
C LYS A 128 -6.00 -20.55 7.94
N ILE A 129 -4.86 -19.92 8.13
CA ILE A 129 -3.56 -20.38 7.63
C ILE A 129 -2.49 -20.27 8.71
N ASN A 130 -1.38 -20.98 8.50
CA ASN A 130 -0.12 -20.73 9.17
C ASN A 130 0.82 -19.99 8.20
N GLY A 131 0.65 -18.66 8.11
CA GLY A 131 1.20 -17.82 7.06
C GLY A 131 2.41 -17.00 7.46
N GLU A 132 3.16 -17.41 8.47
CA GLU A 132 4.43 -16.76 8.85
C GLU A 132 5.43 -16.70 7.69
N ASN A 133 5.49 -17.79 6.91
CA ASN A 133 6.44 -17.94 5.81
C ASN A 133 5.84 -17.66 4.42
N ILE A 134 4.68 -17.07 4.33
CA ILE A 134 4.01 -16.82 3.03
C ILE A 134 4.88 -15.96 2.09
N LYS A 135 5.57 -14.94 2.61
CA LYS A 135 6.45 -14.09 1.80
C LYS A 135 7.72 -14.82 1.35
N PRO A 136 8.47 -15.52 2.24
CA PRO A 136 9.56 -16.41 1.82
C PRO A 136 9.15 -17.46 0.78
N ILE A 137 7.99 -18.10 0.92
CA ILE A 137 7.47 -19.08 -0.05
C ILE A 137 7.37 -18.45 -1.45
N LEU A 138 6.74 -17.28 -1.57
CA LEU A 138 6.63 -16.56 -2.84
C LEU A 138 8.01 -16.16 -3.40
N ALA A 139 8.88 -15.64 -2.54
CA ALA A 139 10.20 -15.18 -2.96
C ALA A 139 11.08 -16.34 -3.48
N GLU A 140 11.07 -17.49 -2.81
CA GLU A 140 11.82 -18.67 -3.25
C GLU A 140 11.24 -19.25 -4.56
N ALA A 141 9.91 -19.24 -4.73
CA ALA A 141 9.29 -19.66 -5.99
C ALA A 141 9.74 -18.77 -7.16
N VAL A 142 9.83 -17.45 -6.96
CA VAL A 142 10.34 -16.49 -7.95
C VAL A 142 11.81 -16.70 -8.24
N LYS A 143 12.64 -16.85 -7.21
CA LYS A 143 14.10 -17.06 -7.35
C LYS A 143 14.45 -18.37 -8.05
N ALA A 144 13.57 -19.36 -7.99
CA ALA A 144 13.73 -20.63 -8.69
C ALA A 144 13.53 -20.50 -10.22
N GLN A 145 12.93 -19.41 -10.71
CA GLN A 145 12.72 -19.17 -12.13
C GLN A 145 14.01 -18.70 -12.82
N LYS A 146 14.44 -19.40 -13.85
CA LYS A 146 15.71 -19.11 -14.55
C LYS A 146 15.71 -17.80 -15.34
N ASN A 147 14.54 -17.37 -15.78
CA ASN A 147 14.35 -16.18 -16.59
C ASN A 147 13.94 -14.93 -15.77
N VAL A 148 13.92 -15.03 -14.43
CA VAL A 148 13.64 -13.93 -13.51
C VAL A 148 14.93 -13.51 -12.79
N LYS A 149 15.33 -12.25 -12.95
CA LYS A 149 16.44 -11.63 -12.21
C LYS A 149 15.87 -10.71 -11.13
N VAL A 150 16.19 -10.98 -9.87
CA VAL A 150 15.85 -10.11 -8.74
C VAL A 150 17.05 -9.22 -8.40
N ILE A 151 16.82 -7.92 -8.32
CA ILE A 151 17.81 -6.94 -7.85
C ILE A 151 17.24 -6.29 -6.61
N ASN A 152 17.79 -6.65 -5.46
CA ASN A 152 17.42 -6.09 -4.16
C ASN A 152 18.13 -4.76 -3.93
N HIS A 153 17.65 -4.00 -2.96
CA HIS A 153 18.24 -2.74 -2.51
C HIS A 153 18.24 -1.63 -3.57
N VAL A 154 17.24 -1.63 -4.48
CA VAL A 154 17.12 -0.61 -5.52
C VAL A 154 15.88 0.25 -5.28
N ASN A 155 16.08 1.52 -4.96
CA ASN A 155 15.02 2.52 -4.92
C ASN A 155 14.81 3.09 -6.33
N ILE A 156 13.68 2.78 -6.95
CA ILE A 156 13.29 3.37 -8.24
C ILE A 156 12.67 4.75 -7.97
N THR A 157 13.12 5.76 -8.71
CA THR A 157 12.72 7.16 -8.50
C THR A 157 11.80 7.71 -9.58
N ASP A 158 11.97 7.26 -10.83
CA ASP A 158 11.20 7.79 -11.95
C ASP A 158 11.04 6.77 -13.09
N TYR A 159 10.01 6.98 -13.93
CA TYR A 159 9.82 6.24 -15.18
C TYR A 159 10.63 6.87 -16.32
N ILE A 160 11.08 6.03 -17.24
CA ILE A 160 11.60 6.45 -18.53
C ILE A 160 10.40 6.53 -19.47
N THR A 161 10.13 7.71 -20.01
CA THR A 161 9.00 7.94 -20.91
C THR A 161 9.51 8.40 -22.28
N GLU A 162 9.01 7.78 -23.32
CA GLU A 162 9.23 8.18 -24.71
C GLU A 162 7.87 8.47 -25.34
N GLN A 163 7.67 9.72 -25.77
CA GLN A 163 6.36 10.22 -26.18
C GLN A 163 5.32 9.98 -25.06
N ASP A 164 4.30 9.14 -25.27
CA ASP A 164 3.27 8.81 -24.28
C ASP A 164 3.41 7.38 -23.73
N LYS A 165 4.60 6.76 -23.89
CA LYS A 165 4.86 5.38 -23.50
C LYS A 165 5.95 5.29 -22.43
N VAL A 166 5.71 4.47 -21.41
CA VAL A 166 6.73 4.08 -20.43
C VAL A 166 7.56 2.95 -21.03
N THR A 167 8.87 3.16 -21.13
CA THR A 167 9.85 2.24 -21.73
C THR A 167 10.89 1.74 -20.74
N GLY A 168 10.70 2.07 -19.46
CA GLY A 168 11.58 1.66 -18.39
C GLY A 168 11.43 2.50 -17.13
N ALA A 169 12.44 2.43 -16.29
CA ALA A 169 12.55 3.22 -15.07
C ALA A 169 14.02 3.38 -14.68
N TYR A 170 14.32 4.31 -13.78
CA TYR A 170 15.64 4.44 -13.21
C TYR A 170 15.60 4.66 -11.71
N GLY A 171 16.73 4.38 -11.06
CA GLY A 171 16.84 4.45 -9.62
C GLY A 171 18.28 4.26 -9.18
N PHE A 172 18.48 4.03 -7.90
CA PHE A 172 19.81 3.83 -7.33
C PHE A 172 19.81 2.72 -6.27
N ASP A 173 20.99 2.14 -6.04
CA ASP A 173 21.21 1.21 -4.95
C ASP A 173 21.24 1.95 -3.61
N VAL A 174 20.50 1.42 -2.61
CA VAL A 174 20.37 2.07 -1.30
C VAL A 174 21.61 1.88 -0.41
N ASN A 175 22.51 0.96 -0.77
CA ASN A 175 23.73 0.65 -0.01
C ASN A 175 25.01 1.13 -0.71
N GLU A 176 24.99 1.15 -2.05
CA GLU A 176 26.16 1.43 -2.88
C GLU A 176 25.89 2.62 -3.82
N LYS A 177 26.96 3.30 -4.23
CA LYS A 177 26.87 4.41 -5.22
C LYS A 177 26.73 3.85 -6.63
N ILE A 178 25.59 3.20 -6.90
CA ILE A 178 25.23 2.65 -8.20
C ILE A 178 23.90 3.24 -8.64
N ALA A 179 23.87 3.85 -9.83
CA ALA A 179 22.65 4.24 -10.51
C ALA A 179 22.23 3.11 -11.46
N TYR A 180 20.96 2.78 -11.49
CA TYR A 180 20.39 1.77 -12.39
C TYR A 180 19.49 2.41 -13.43
N ILE A 181 19.67 2.05 -14.68
CA ILE A 181 18.78 2.36 -15.80
C ILE A 181 18.16 1.04 -16.27
N PHE A 182 16.87 0.89 -16.11
CA PHE A 182 16.14 -0.28 -16.59
C PHE A 182 15.39 0.07 -17.87
N SER A 183 15.73 -0.58 -18.97
CA SER A 183 14.98 -0.49 -20.23
C SER A 183 14.13 -1.75 -20.38
N ALA A 184 12.81 -1.58 -20.63
CA ALA A 184 11.88 -2.69 -20.73
C ALA A 184 10.76 -2.41 -21.76
N LYS A 185 10.23 -3.46 -22.37
CA LYS A 185 9.07 -3.38 -23.28
C LYS A 185 7.76 -3.12 -22.53
N ALA A 186 7.66 -3.60 -21.27
CA ALA A 186 6.53 -3.41 -20.37
C ALA A 186 7.03 -3.18 -18.94
N VAL A 187 6.36 -2.30 -18.19
CA VAL A 187 6.67 -1.97 -16.79
C VAL A 187 5.45 -2.22 -15.92
N LEU A 188 5.61 -3.05 -14.88
CA LEU A 188 4.58 -3.27 -13.85
C LEU A 188 4.96 -2.53 -12.57
N CYS A 189 4.14 -1.59 -12.14
CA CYS A 189 4.23 -0.96 -10.83
C CYS A 189 3.51 -1.83 -9.79
N ALA A 190 4.26 -2.36 -8.83
CA ALA A 190 3.77 -3.22 -7.73
C ALA A 190 4.37 -2.77 -6.38
N THR A 191 4.53 -1.46 -6.20
CA THR A 191 5.27 -0.83 -5.10
C THR A 191 4.50 -0.75 -3.78
N GLY A 192 3.23 -1.15 -3.77
CA GLY A 192 2.37 -1.00 -2.59
C GLY A 192 1.87 0.43 -2.37
N GLY A 193 1.42 0.72 -1.15
CA GLY A 193 0.83 2.00 -0.76
C GLY A 193 1.84 3.03 -0.23
N ALA A 194 1.33 4.02 0.52
CA ALA A 194 2.13 5.08 1.13
C ALA A 194 1.88 5.21 2.63
N ALA A 195 2.96 5.13 3.40
CA ALA A 195 3.05 5.36 4.84
C ALA A 195 3.86 6.63 5.17
N GLY A 196 3.70 7.14 6.39
CA GLY A 196 4.49 8.27 6.88
C GLY A 196 4.11 9.63 6.31
N LEU A 197 2.91 9.75 5.72
CA LEU A 197 2.35 11.02 5.24
C LEU A 197 1.86 11.90 6.39
N TYR A 198 1.41 11.27 7.46
CA TYR A 198 0.89 11.87 8.68
C TYR A 198 1.77 11.51 9.87
N ARG A 199 1.64 12.24 10.96
CA ARG A 199 2.40 11.98 12.17
C ARG A 199 2.05 10.59 12.73
N PRO A 200 3.04 9.70 12.95
CA PRO A 200 2.79 8.37 13.50
C PRO A 200 2.08 8.43 14.86
N ASN A 201 1.04 7.62 15.05
CA ASN A 201 0.30 7.53 16.30
C ASN A 201 0.86 6.41 17.19
N ASN A 202 2.02 6.62 17.75
CA ASN A 202 2.64 5.71 18.72
C ASN A 202 3.60 6.48 19.64
N PRO A 203 3.95 5.93 20.81
CA PRO A 203 4.92 6.55 21.70
C PRO A 203 6.25 6.84 21.00
N GLY A 204 6.69 8.09 21.06
CA GLY A 204 7.91 8.57 20.42
C GLY A 204 7.79 8.79 18.91
N PHE A 205 6.60 8.69 18.33
CA PHE A 205 6.35 8.91 16.89
C PHE A 205 7.27 8.08 15.99
N SER A 206 7.51 6.83 16.37
CA SER A 206 8.47 5.95 15.73
C SER A 206 7.97 5.40 14.40
N ARG A 207 8.75 5.52 13.35
CA ARG A 207 8.50 4.87 12.04
C ARG A 207 8.42 3.34 12.17
N HIS A 208 9.13 2.74 13.12
CA HIS A 208 9.17 1.29 13.30
C HIS A 208 7.89 0.71 13.94
N LYS A 209 6.99 1.58 14.38
CA LYS A 209 5.70 1.20 14.98
C LYS A 209 4.49 1.70 14.17
N MET A 210 4.67 1.93 12.88
CA MET A 210 3.54 2.20 11.96
C MET A 210 2.89 0.90 11.51
N TRP A 211 1.58 0.95 11.27
CA TRP A 211 0.83 -0.22 10.80
C TRP A 211 1.28 -0.69 9.41
N TYR A 212 1.55 0.23 8.49
CA TYR A 212 2.02 -0.08 7.14
C TYR A 212 3.55 0.06 7.05
N PRO A 213 4.24 -0.75 6.23
CA PRO A 213 5.70 -0.76 6.20
C PRO A 213 6.29 0.63 5.91
N PRO A 214 7.29 1.10 6.67
CA PRO A 214 7.85 2.44 6.52
C PRO A 214 8.60 2.66 5.20
N PHE A 215 9.08 1.60 4.55
CA PHE A 215 9.70 1.67 3.22
C PHE A 215 8.69 1.88 2.08
N ASN A 216 7.41 1.70 2.34
CA ASN A 216 6.34 2.05 1.42
C ASN A 216 6.03 3.54 1.53
N THR A 217 6.81 4.36 0.86
CA THR A 217 6.77 5.83 0.91
C THR A 217 5.83 6.47 -0.10
N GLY A 218 5.24 5.62 -0.97
CA GLY A 218 4.43 6.07 -2.08
C GLY A 218 5.23 6.36 -3.36
N ALA A 219 6.41 5.78 -3.50
CA ALA A 219 7.27 5.95 -4.69
C ALA A 219 6.51 5.70 -6.01
N GLY A 220 5.78 4.58 -6.10
CA GLY A 220 4.99 4.28 -7.29
C GLY A 220 3.89 5.30 -7.57
N TYR A 221 3.23 5.81 -6.54
CA TYR A 221 2.28 6.92 -6.71
C TYR A 221 2.96 8.19 -7.19
N ALA A 222 4.08 8.57 -6.56
CA ALA A 222 4.81 9.77 -6.93
C ALA A 222 5.32 9.72 -8.38
N MET A 223 5.94 8.60 -8.77
CA MET A 223 6.38 8.39 -10.16
C MET A 223 5.21 8.51 -11.16
N GLY A 224 4.08 7.85 -10.87
CA GLY A 224 2.92 7.91 -11.75
C GLY A 224 2.31 9.30 -11.84
N ILE A 225 2.17 10.00 -10.71
CA ILE A 225 1.69 11.38 -10.67
C ILE A 225 2.59 12.25 -11.53
N LEU A 226 3.90 12.24 -11.30
CA LEU A 226 4.85 13.08 -12.02
C LEU A 226 4.93 12.75 -13.51
N ALA A 227 4.73 11.49 -13.89
CA ALA A 227 4.65 11.04 -15.28
C ALA A 227 3.31 11.36 -15.97
N GLY A 228 2.33 11.90 -15.24
CA GLY A 228 1.02 12.25 -15.77
C GLY A 228 0.00 11.11 -15.85
N ALA A 229 0.21 10.01 -15.13
CA ALA A 229 -0.79 8.97 -14.99
C ALA A 229 -2.01 9.48 -14.21
N GLU A 230 -3.19 9.03 -14.60
CA GLU A 230 -4.43 9.32 -13.86
C GLU A 230 -4.46 8.54 -12.56
N MET A 231 -4.76 9.25 -11.46
CA MET A 231 -4.91 8.70 -10.11
C MET A 231 -6.35 8.83 -9.64
N THR A 232 -6.77 7.95 -8.73
CA THR A 232 -8.15 7.92 -8.24
C THR A 232 -8.24 7.86 -6.73
N THR A 233 -9.25 8.51 -6.17
CA THR A 233 -9.83 8.30 -4.83
C THR A 233 -8.84 8.44 -3.67
N PHE A 234 -7.85 9.36 -3.74
CA PHE A 234 -6.87 9.59 -2.66
C PHE A 234 -7.48 10.24 -1.41
N GLU A 235 -8.71 10.73 -1.49
CA GLU A 235 -9.47 11.19 -0.34
C GLU A 235 -10.00 10.04 0.54
N MET A 236 -10.10 8.81 0.03
CA MET A 236 -10.39 7.61 0.81
C MET A 236 -9.11 7.09 1.45
N ARG A 237 -8.68 7.75 2.52
CA ARG A 237 -7.50 7.35 3.28
C ARG A 237 -7.83 6.18 4.18
N PHE A 238 -6.91 5.25 4.33
CA PHE A 238 -7.10 4.12 5.24
C PHE A 238 -6.62 4.48 6.65
N ILE A 239 -7.46 4.23 7.64
CA ILE A 239 -7.13 4.31 9.06
C ILE A 239 -7.41 2.94 9.65
N ALA A 240 -6.36 2.29 10.13
CA ALA A 240 -6.49 1.00 10.79
C ALA A 240 -6.92 1.19 12.24
N LEU A 241 -7.88 0.40 12.70
CA LEU A 241 -8.10 0.21 14.13
C LEU A 241 -7.08 -0.81 14.63
N ARG A 242 -6.32 -0.48 15.67
CA ARG A 242 -5.23 -1.30 16.22
C ARG A 242 -5.32 -1.43 17.73
N CYS A 243 -4.63 -2.43 18.26
CA CYS A 243 -4.35 -2.48 19.69
C CYS A 243 -3.43 -1.31 20.04
N LYS A 244 -3.83 -0.51 21.01
CA LYS A 244 -3.14 0.75 21.35
C LYS A 244 -1.64 0.55 21.59
N ASP A 245 -0.84 1.53 21.14
CA ASP A 245 0.61 1.55 21.25
C ASP A 245 1.35 0.38 20.57
N THR A 246 0.67 -0.34 19.70
CA THR A 246 1.25 -1.44 18.92
C THR A 246 0.92 -1.28 17.43
N ILE A 247 1.50 -2.14 16.59
CA ILE A 247 1.10 -2.29 15.18
C ILE A 247 0.04 -3.40 15.00
N ALA A 248 -0.41 -4.01 16.10
CA ALA A 248 -1.25 -5.19 16.08
C ALA A 248 -2.66 -4.87 15.55
N PRO A 249 -3.10 -5.49 14.44
CA PRO A 249 -4.44 -5.30 13.90
C PRO A 249 -5.49 -5.95 14.79
N THR A 250 -6.65 -5.33 14.89
CA THR A 250 -7.75 -5.79 15.75
C THR A 250 -8.61 -6.93 15.15
N GLY A 251 -8.48 -7.20 13.86
CA GLY A 251 -9.34 -8.15 13.15
C GLY A 251 -9.35 -9.56 13.73
N THR A 252 -8.21 -10.05 14.22
CA THR A 252 -8.12 -11.39 14.84
C THR A 252 -8.87 -11.45 16.18
N ILE A 253 -8.86 -10.38 16.96
CA ILE A 253 -9.61 -10.29 18.23
C ILE A 253 -11.11 -10.12 17.92
N ALA A 254 -11.46 -9.11 17.11
CA ALA A 254 -12.86 -8.80 16.82
C ALA A 254 -13.59 -9.93 16.07
N GLN A 255 -12.97 -10.52 15.05
CA GLN A 255 -13.59 -11.56 14.22
C GLN A 255 -13.21 -12.98 14.63
N GLY A 256 -11.98 -13.18 15.12
CA GLY A 256 -11.47 -14.51 15.49
C GLY A 256 -12.12 -15.07 16.76
N VAL A 257 -12.26 -14.25 17.79
CA VAL A 257 -12.90 -14.64 19.06
C VAL A 257 -14.24 -13.94 19.32
N GLY A 258 -14.69 -13.11 18.39
CA GLY A 258 -15.98 -12.43 18.47
C GLY A 258 -16.05 -11.30 19.51
N ALA A 259 -14.90 -10.74 19.89
CA ALA A 259 -14.83 -9.64 20.86
C ALA A 259 -15.56 -8.39 20.35
N LYS A 260 -16.43 -7.81 21.19
CA LYS A 260 -17.19 -6.60 20.88
C LYS A 260 -16.41 -5.34 21.26
N GLN A 261 -16.66 -4.25 20.52
CA GLN A 261 -16.14 -2.95 20.91
C GLN A 261 -16.98 -2.37 22.06
N ILE A 262 -16.31 -2.05 23.16
CA ILE A 262 -16.91 -1.43 24.34
C ILE A 262 -16.20 -0.12 24.69
N ASN A 263 -16.94 0.80 25.32
CA ASN A 263 -16.38 2.03 25.89
C ASN A 263 -15.94 1.79 27.36
N SER A 264 -15.44 2.83 28.02
CA SER A 264 -14.98 2.76 29.43
C SER A 264 -16.10 2.47 30.45
N LEU A 265 -17.36 2.59 30.04
CA LEU A 265 -18.52 2.25 30.86
C LEU A 265 -18.97 0.78 30.67
N GLY A 266 -18.30 0.01 29.85
CA GLY A 266 -18.64 -1.36 29.47
C GLY A 266 -19.78 -1.46 28.45
N GLU A 267 -20.21 -0.37 27.85
CA GLU A 267 -21.30 -0.35 26.88
C GLU A 267 -20.80 -0.76 25.48
N VAL A 268 -21.50 -1.72 24.84
CA VAL A 268 -21.24 -2.11 23.46
C VAL A 268 -21.78 -1.03 22.52
N TYR A 269 -20.89 -0.38 21.76
CA TYR A 269 -21.27 0.72 20.88
C TYR A 269 -21.32 0.35 19.38
N GLU A 270 -20.99 -0.87 18.99
CA GLU A 270 -21.07 -1.34 17.59
C GLU A 270 -22.47 -1.18 16.99
N THR A 271 -23.52 -1.39 17.79
CA THR A 271 -24.91 -1.24 17.34
C THR A 271 -25.31 0.20 17.04
N LYS A 272 -24.62 1.17 17.66
CA LYS A 272 -24.85 2.60 17.47
C LYS A 272 -24.19 3.14 16.21
N TYR A 273 -22.98 2.66 15.87
CA TYR A 273 -22.16 3.23 14.83
C TYR A 273 -22.01 2.34 13.59
N GLY A 274 -22.15 1.02 13.73
CA GLY A 274 -21.95 0.02 12.69
C GLY A 274 -20.65 -0.79 12.87
N ILE A 275 -20.41 -1.72 11.93
CA ILE A 275 -19.35 -2.72 12.02
C ILE A 275 -18.47 -2.82 10.77
N THR A 276 -18.66 -1.95 9.77
CA THR A 276 -17.72 -1.85 8.66
C THR A 276 -16.37 -1.34 9.15
N THR A 277 -15.34 -1.45 8.33
CA THR A 277 -13.98 -1.04 8.72
C THR A 277 -13.94 0.41 9.19
N GLU A 278 -14.58 1.33 8.44
CA GLU A 278 -14.58 2.76 8.79
C GLU A 278 -15.50 3.08 9.96
N GLU A 279 -16.66 2.40 10.08
CA GLU A 279 -17.61 2.61 11.17
C GLU A 279 -17.03 2.22 12.54
N ARG A 280 -16.21 1.16 12.59
CA ARG A 280 -15.49 0.76 13.80
C ARG A 280 -14.50 1.83 14.25
N VAL A 281 -13.78 2.45 13.34
CA VAL A 281 -12.88 3.58 13.64
C VAL A 281 -13.68 4.78 14.10
N TYR A 282 -14.74 5.12 13.36
CA TYR A 282 -15.61 6.24 13.69
C TYR A 282 -16.21 6.12 15.08
N GLY A 283 -16.76 4.94 15.43
CA GLY A 283 -17.32 4.67 16.75
C GLY A 283 -16.30 4.86 17.88
N THR A 284 -15.09 4.34 17.70
CA THR A 284 -14.00 4.51 18.69
C THR A 284 -13.65 5.99 18.90
N VAL A 285 -13.51 6.75 17.81
CA VAL A 285 -13.23 8.20 17.88
C VAL A 285 -14.37 8.96 18.53
N ALA A 286 -15.61 8.66 18.16
CA ALA A 286 -16.80 9.32 18.71
C ALA A 286 -16.96 9.08 20.22
N GLU A 287 -16.81 7.83 20.68
CA GLU A 287 -16.89 7.50 22.11
C GLU A 287 -15.79 8.21 22.91
N ASN A 288 -14.55 8.26 22.39
CA ASN A 288 -13.47 9.03 23.02
C ASN A 288 -13.80 10.52 23.11
N GLN A 289 -14.34 11.13 22.04
CA GLN A 289 -14.69 12.55 22.02
C GLN A 289 -15.86 12.91 22.94
N GLU A 290 -16.80 12.00 23.11
CA GLU A 290 -17.94 12.18 24.02
C GLU A 290 -17.58 11.88 25.49
N GLY A 291 -16.29 11.65 25.80
CA GLY A 291 -15.80 11.42 27.17
C GLY A 291 -16.09 10.02 27.72
N ARG A 292 -16.45 9.07 26.85
CA ARG A 292 -16.69 7.67 27.23
C ARG A 292 -15.52 6.73 26.88
N GLY A 293 -14.40 7.29 26.39
CA GLY A 293 -13.15 6.55 26.22
C GLY A 293 -12.41 6.31 27.56
N PRO A 294 -11.35 5.48 27.56
CA PRO A 294 -10.84 4.72 26.40
C PRO A 294 -11.79 3.61 25.95
N CYS A 295 -11.57 3.16 24.70
CA CYS A 295 -12.35 2.08 24.10
C CYS A 295 -11.56 0.79 24.04
N TYR A 296 -12.26 -0.33 24.10
CA TYR A 296 -11.64 -1.67 24.15
C TYR A 296 -12.32 -2.65 23.21
N LEU A 297 -11.60 -3.72 22.87
CA LEU A 297 -12.19 -4.98 22.46
C LEU A 297 -12.36 -5.85 23.70
N HIS A 298 -13.58 -6.27 23.97
CA HIS A 298 -13.96 -7.03 25.18
C HIS A 298 -13.51 -8.47 25.06
N THR A 299 -12.33 -8.77 25.58
CA THR A 299 -11.72 -10.11 25.60
C THR A 299 -11.78 -10.75 26.99
N GLU A 300 -12.07 -9.98 28.03
CA GLU A 300 -12.30 -10.53 29.37
C GLU A 300 -13.44 -11.54 29.33
N GLY A 301 -13.20 -12.74 29.87
CA GLY A 301 -14.18 -13.83 29.90
C GLY A 301 -14.34 -14.66 28.63
N ILE A 302 -13.54 -14.45 27.56
CA ILE A 302 -13.46 -15.42 26.47
C ILE A 302 -12.88 -16.74 26.98
N LYS A 303 -13.09 -17.84 26.24
CA LYS A 303 -12.56 -19.16 26.63
C LYS A 303 -11.03 -19.13 26.70
N GLU A 304 -10.46 -19.85 27.68
CA GLU A 304 -8.99 -19.99 27.83
C GLU A 304 -8.31 -20.44 26.54
N GLU A 305 -8.90 -21.40 25.81
CA GLU A 305 -8.40 -21.85 24.52
C GLU A 305 -8.33 -20.72 23.48
N GLN A 306 -9.34 -19.85 23.43
CA GLN A 306 -9.35 -18.67 22.56
C GLN A 306 -8.26 -17.66 22.97
N GLY A 307 -7.99 -17.51 24.26
CA GLY A 307 -6.87 -16.69 24.76
C GLY A 307 -5.52 -17.21 24.29
N LYS A 308 -5.29 -18.54 24.37
CA LYS A 308 -4.08 -19.20 23.85
C LYS A 308 -3.93 -19.05 22.34
N ASP A 309 -5.05 -19.15 21.59
CA ASP A 309 -5.04 -18.92 20.13
C ASP A 309 -4.67 -17.47 19.79
N LEU A 310 -5.13 -16.49 20.57
CA LEU A 310 -4.74 -15.08 20.40
C LEU A 310 -3.24 -14.87 20.65
N LEU A 311 -2.68 -15.40 21.74
CA LEU A 311 -1.24 -15.31 22.02
C LEU A 311 -0.42 -15.87 20.87
N LYS A 312 -0.76 -17.05 20.37
CA LYS A 312 -0.08 -17.70 19.24
C LYS A 312 -0.20 -16.90 17.96
N ALA A 313 -1.39 -16.38 17.64
CA ALA A 313 -1.62 -15.59 16.44
C ALA A 313 -0.81 -14.29 16.44
N TYR A 314 -0.78 -13.58 17.57
CA TYR A 314 -0.05 -12.32 17.68
C TYR A 314 1.46 -12.49 17.82
N LEU A 315 1.93 -13.60 18.38
CA LEU A 315 3.37 -13.90 18.45
C LEU A 315 4.03 -13.82 17.06
N ASN A 316 3.35 -14.31 16.03
CA ASN A 316 3.87 -14.30 14.66
C ASN A 316 3.55 -13.00 13.91
N MET A 317 2.35 -12.44 14.12
CA MET A 317 1.84 -11.32 13.32
C MET A 317 2.23 -9.95 13.87
N ALA A 318 2.22 -9.79 15.17
CA ALA A 318 2.50 -8.52 15.85
C ALA A 318 2.94 -8.80 17.31
N PRO A 319 4.17 -9.27 17.53
CA PRO A 319 4.65 -9.73 18.84
C PRO A 319 4.58 -8.66 19.94
N SER A 320 4.55 -7.38 19.58
CA SER A 320 4.36 -6.29 20.55
C SER A 320 3.09 -6.41 21.38
N GLN A 321 2.00 -6.96 20.80
CA GLN A 321 0.77 -7.21 21.57
C GLN A 321 0.92 -8.41 22.52
N THR A 322 1.59 -9.47 22.09
CA THR A 322 1.91 -10.61 22.97
C THR A 322 2.79 -10.17 24.14
N LEU A 323 3.79 -9.33 23.90
CA LEU A 323 4.63 -8.76 24.94
C LEU A 323 3.82 -7.94 25.96
N LYS A 324 2.83 -7.15 25.51
CA LYS A 324 1.94 -6.40 26.42
C LYS A 324 1.17 -7.31 27.38
N TRP A 325 0.65 -8.44 26.90
CA TRP A 325 -0.01 -9.42 27.76
C TRP A 325 0.97 -10.04 28.77
N ILE A 326 2.18 -10.43 28.31
CA ILE A 326 3.23 -10.97 29.19
C ILE A 326 3.65 -9.94 30.25
N GLU A 327 3.87 -8.70 29.87
CA GLU A 327 4.26 -7.60 30.76
C GLU A 327 3.16 -7.27 31.80
N SER A 328 1.89 -7.37 31.40
CA SER A 328 0.75 -7.16 32.31
C SER A 328 0.57 -8.29 33.33
N GLY A 329 1.17 -9.46 33.09
CA GLY A 329 0.99 -10.68 33.88
C GLY A 329 -0.42 -11.27 33.79
N LYS A 330 -1.19 -10.89 32.75
CA LYS A 330 -2.56 -11.35 32.52
C LYS A 330 -2.69 -12.01 31.16
N GLU A 331 -3.48 -13.08 31.10
CA GLU A 331 -3.84 -13.72 29.86
C GLU A 331 -4.86 -12.88 29.06
N PRO A 332 -4.99 -13.10 27.72
CA PRO A 332 -5.96 -12.36 26.91
C PRO A 332 -7.43 -12.46 27.36
N ASN A 333 -7.79 -13.53 28.04
CA ASN A 333 -9.14 -13.76 28.59
C ASN A 333 -9.38 -13.15 29.99
N GLU A 334 -8.36 -12.50 30.56
CA GLU A 334 -8.40 -11.87 31.87
C GLU A 334 -8.40 -10.34 31.83
N GLN A 335 -8.32 -9.76 30.63
CA GLN A 335 -8.29 -8.32 30.43
C GLN A 335 -8.76 -7.93 29.04
N ASP A 336 -9.38 -6.78 28.94
CA ASP A 336 -9.76 -6.18 27.65
C ASP A 336 -8.56 -5.55 26.94
N VAL A 337 -8.64 -5.45 25.62
CA VAL A 337 -7.59 -4.88 24.77
C VAL A 337 -7.97 -3.47 24.36
N GLU A 338 -7.26 -2.47 24.88
CA GLU A 338 -7.46 -1.07 24.49
C GLU A 338 -7.16 -0.88 22.99
N ILE A 339 -8.01 -0.10 22.31
CA ILE A 339 -7.95 0.12 20.86
C ILE A 339 -7.92 1.61 20.50
N GLU A 340 -7.28 1.92 19.37
CA GLU A 340 -7.24 3.27 18.81
C GLU A 340 -7.10 3.24 17.29
N GLY A 341 -7.46 4.35 16.64
CA GLY A 341 -7.19 4.54 15.21
C GLY A 341 -5.74 4.93 14.96
N THR A 342 -5.20 4.51 13.82
CA THR A 342 -3.85 4.92 13.37
C THR A 342 -3.88 6.28 12.68
N GLU A 343 -2.68 6.80 12.35
CA GLU A 343 -2.51 7.82 11.33
C GLU A 343 -3.03 7.33 9.97
N PRO A 344 -3.48 8.25 9.09
CA PRO A 344 -3.97 7.88 7.77
C PRO A 344 -2.87 7.37 6.82
N TYR A 345 -3.21 6.38 5.99
CA TYR A 345 -2.40 5.80 4.92
C TYR A 345 -3.11 5.90 3.56
N ILE A 346 -2.35 5.85 2.49
CA ILE A 346 -2.90 5.64 1.13
C ILE A 346 -2.56 4.22 0.71
N VAL A 347 -3.56 3.35 0.70
CA VAL A 347 -3.38 1.90 0.48
C VAL A 347 -4.55 1.35 -0.34
N GLY A 348 -4.37 1.20 -1.64
CA GLY A 348 -5.41 0.69 -2.54
C GLY A 348 -5.82 -0.77 -2.29
N GLY A 349 -5.09 -1.50 -1.44
CA GLY A 349 -5.48 -2.83 -0.98
C GLY A 349 -6.61 -2.83 0.03
N HIS A 350 -6.84 -1.73 0.72
CA HIS A 350 -7.93 -1.53 1.69
C HIS A 350 -8.94 -0.48 1.24
N THR A 351 -8.52 0.45 0.40
CA THR A 351 -9.34 1.55 -0.13
C THR A 351 -9.40 1.50 -1.65
N ALA A 352 -10.12 2.45 -2.27
CA ALA A 352 -10.16 2.58 -3.71
C ALA A 352 -9.06 3.51 -4.28
N SER A 353 -8.10 3.94 -3.44
CA SER A 353 -7.04 4.88 -3.83
C SER A 353 -5.94 4.22 -4.66
N GLY A 354 -5.41 4.91 -5.66
CA GLY A 354 -4.28 4.43 -6.45
C GLY A 354 -4.31 4.87 -7.91
N TYR A 355 -3.57 4.17 -8.76
CA TYR A 355 -3.64 4.36 -10.21
C TYR A 355 -5.05 4.08 -10.72
N TRP A 356 -5.57 4.94 -11.62
CA TRP A 356 -6.72 4.60 -12.42
C TRP A 356 -6.30 3.56 -13.47
N ILE A 357 -6.93 2.39 -13.42
CA ILE A 357 -6.60 1.25 -14.28
C ILE A 357 -7.83 0.73 -15.02
N ASP A 358 -7.62 0.06 -16.14
CA ASP A 358 -8.65 -0.73 -16.81
C ASP A 358 -8.82 -2.12 -16.16
N ASP A 359 -9.75 -2.92 -16.64
CA ASP A 359 -10.02 -4.28 -16.15
C ASP A 359 -8.86 -5.25 -16.42
N ALA A 360 -7.97 -4.92 -17.35
CA ALA A 360 -6.74 -5.61 -17.66
C ALA A 360 -5.51 -5.09 -16.87
N ARG A 361 -5.71 -4.15 -15.93
CA ARG A 361 -4.66 -3.52 -15.08
C ARG A 361 -3.68 -2.61 -15.83
N ARG A 362 -4.03 -2.14 -17.03
CA ARG A 362 -3.29 -1.08 -17.71
C ARG A 362 -3.60 0.27 -17.05
N THR A 363 -2.57 1.10 -16.88
CA THR A 363 -2.75 2.50 -16.48
C THR A 363 -3.12 3.37 -17.69
N THR A 364 -3.30 4.65 -17.48
CA THR A 364 -3.52 5.62 -18.57
C THR A 364 -2.25 5.92 -19.38
N LEU A 365 -1.08 5.52 -18.89
CA LEU A 365 0.18 5.58 -19.63
C LEU A 365 0.45 4.26 -20.36
N LYS A 366 0.72 4.32 -21.66
CA LYS A 366 1.06 3.13 -22.45
C LYS A 366 2.30 2.43 -21.89
N GLY A 367 2.32 1.12 -21.92
CA GLY A 367 3.46 0.33 -21.44
C GLY A 367 3.59 0.24 -19.92
N LEU A 368 2.72 0.92 -19.16
CA LEU A 368 2.68 0.89 -17.70
C LEU A 368 1.43 0.18 -17.18
N TYR A 369 1.64 -0.78 -16.30
CA TYR A 369 0.62 -1.56 -15.60
C TYR A 369 0.74 -1.32 -14.10
N ALA A 370 -0.35 -1.48 -13.36
CA ALA A 370 -0.33 -1.37 -11.90
C ALA A 370 -1.15 -2.49 -11.24
N ALA A 371 -0.61 -3.08 -10.17
CA ALA A 371 -1.26 -4.18 -9.46
C ALA A 371 -0.96 -4.15 -7.94
N GLY A 372 -1.87 -4.67 -7.15
CA GLY A 372 -1.80 -4.68 -5.70
C GLY A 372 -2.18 -3.33 -5.08
N ASP A 373 -1.60 -2.99 -3.93
CA ASP A 373 -2.01 -1.81 -3.15
C ASP A 373 -1.75 -0.47 -3.84
N VAL A 374 -0.96 -0.44 -4.92
CA VAL A 374 -0.71 0.76 -5.71
C VAL A 374 -1.81 1.04 -6.73
N ALA A 375 -2.59 0.02 -7.12
CA ALA A 375 -3.70 0.13 -8.05
C ALA A 375 -4.99 0.54 -7.34
N GLY A 376 -5.76 1.47 -7.93
CA GLY A 376 -6.99 2.02 -7.36
C GLY A 376 -8.27 1.33 -7.86
N GLY A 377 -9.42 1.78 -7.36
CA GLY A 377 -10.75 1.34 -7.79
C GLY A 377 -11.23 0.00 -7.20
N CYS A 378 -10.33 -0.82 -6.66
CA CYS A 378 -10.63 -2.17 -6.17
C CYS A 378 -10.20 -2.32 -4.69
N PRO A 379 -11.02 -1.88 -3.72
CA PRO A 379 -10.73 -2.03 -2.29
C PRO A 379 -10.85 -3.48 -1.82
N GLN A 380 -10.37 -3.75 -0.60
CA GLN A 380 -10.48 -5.05 0.08
C GLN A 380 -9.78 -6.21 -0.65
N LYS A 381 -8.63 -5.93 -1.29
CA LYS A 381 -7.84 -6.94 -2.01
C LYS A 381 -7.20 -7.94 -1.07
N TYR A 382 -6.63 -7.45 0.03
CA TYR A 382 -5.81 -8.26 0.93
C TYR A 382 -4.69 -9.00 0.17
N VAL A 383 -4.23 -10.14 0.72
CA VAL A 383 -3.15 -10.93 0.10
C VAL A 383 -3.60 -11.56 -1.22
N THR A 384 -4.70 -12.31 -1.18
CA THR A 384 -5.16 -13.09 -2.34
C THR A 384 -5.62 -12.21 -3.49
N GLY A 385 -6.30 -11.10 -3.22
CA GLY A 385 -6.67 -10.15 -4.25
C GLY A 385 -5.45 -9.47 -4.91
N ALA A 386 -4.40 -9.18 -4.13
CA ALA A 386 -3.16 -8.64 -4.67
C ALA A 386 -2.42 -9.66 -5.57
N LEU A 387 -2.48 -10.96 -5.24
CA LEU A 387 -1.98 -12.04 -6.12
C LEU A 387 -2.76 -12.08 -7.43
N VAL A 388 -4.09 -12.07 -7.37
CA VAL A 388 -4.94 -12.09 -8.58
C VAL A 388 -4.67 -10.88 -9.47
N GLU A 389 -4.51 -9.69 -8.89
CA GLU A 389 -4.17 -8.52 -9.70
C GLU A 389 -2.79 -8.64 -10.37
N GLY A 390 -1.81 -9.22 -9.67
CA GLY A 390 -0.51 -9.55 -10.25
C GLY A 390 -0.63 -10.55 -11.42
N GLU A 391 -1.46 -11.57 -11.27
CA GLU A 391 -1.76 -12.56 -12.32
C GLU A 391 -2.41 -11.90 -13.55
N ILE A 392 -3.48 -11.12 -13.35
CA ILE A 392 -4.17 -10.44 -14.45
C ILE A 392 -3.23 -9.47 -15.18
N ALA A 393 -2.44 -8.69 -14.46
CA ALA A 393 -1.45 -7.80 -15.06
C ALA A 393 -0.41 -8.58 -15.89
N ALA A 394 0.08 -9.70 -15.37
CA ALA A 394 1.04 -10.57 -16.05
C ALA A 394 0.46 -11.15 -17.35
N GLU A 395 -0.75 -11.71 -17.32
CA GLU A 395 -1.43 -12.25 -18.50
C GLU A 395 -1.68 -11.15 -19.55
N THR A 396 -2.02 -9.95 -19.09
CA THR A 396 -2.20 -8.79 -19.98
C THR A 396 -0.88 -8.39 -20.64
N ILE A 397 0.21 -8.31 -19.88
CA ILE A 397 1.55 -8.01 -20.40
C ILE A 397 1.95 -9.04 -21.46
N LEU A 398 1.77 -10.33 -21.20
CA LEU A 398 2.07 -11.41 -22.15
C LEU A 398 1.28 -11.24 -23.46
N LYS A 399 -0.01 -10.94 -23.35
CA LYS A 399 -0.87 -10.70 -24.51
C LYS A 399 -0.43 -9.46 -25.31
N ASP A 400 -0.13 -8.37 -24.63
CA ASP A 400 0.24 -7.11 -25.26
C ASP A 400 1.61 -7.22 -25.94
N LEU A 401 2.59 -7.88 -25.33
CA LEU A 401 3.90 -8.13 -25.94
C LEU A 401 3.78 -9.01 -27.20
N LYS A 402 2.96 -10.05 -27.15
CA LYS A 402 2.69 -10.90 -28.32
C LYS A 402 2.07 -10.12 -29.48
N GLN A 403 1.11 -9.25 -29.19
CA GLN A 403 0.48 -8.39 -30.22
C GLN A 403 1.47 -7.39 -30.83
N GLN A 404 2.41 -6.85 -30.04
CA GLN A 404 3.47 -5.98 -30.54
C GLN A 404 4.40 -6.71 -31.50
N GLU A 405 4.79 -7.94 -31.20
CA GLU A 405 5.62 -8.78 -32.07
C GLU A 405 4.92 -9.12 -33.39
N GLU A 406 3.64 -9.51 -33.35
CA GLU A 406 2.84 -9.85 -34.54
C GLU A 406 2.56 -8.62 -35.43
N GLY A 407 2.45 -7.43 -34.85
CA GLY A 407 2.17 -6.18 -35.57
C GLY A 407 3.36 -5.57 -36.32
N GLN A 408 4.56 -6.18 -36.25
CA GLN A 408 5.82 -5.67 -36.79
C GLN A 408 6.14 -4.21 -36.41
N GLN A 409 5.42 -3.64 -35.47
CA GLN A 409 5.77 -2.36 -34.88
C GLN A 409 6.74 -2.64 -33.73
N SER A 410 8.01 -2.72 -34.03
CA SER A 410 9.08 -2.55 -33.04
C SER A 410 9.08 -1.10 -32.55
N GLU A 411 8.01 -0.68 -31.87
CA GLU A 411 8.04 0.56 -31.07
C GLU A 411 9.01 0.30 -29.92
N GLY A 412 10.23 0.72 -30.13
CA GLY A 412 11.44 0.19 -29.58
C GLY A 412 11.65 0.51 -28.12
N GLN A 413 12.39 -0.38 -27.50
CA GLN A 413 13.27 -0.02 -26.39
C GLN A 413 14.18 1.14 -26.84
N ALA A 414 14.50 2.04 -25.91
CA ALA A 414 15.41 3.15 -26.16
C ALA A 414 16.73 2.65 -26.78
N SER A 415 17.24 3.36 -27.78
CA SER A 415 18.52 3.01 -28.39
C SER A 415 19.65 3.05 -27.35
N LYS A 416 20.74 2.35 -27.60
CA LYS A 416 21.91 2.36 -26.73
C LYS A 416 22.42 3.78 -26.47
N GLU A 417 22.45 4.62 -27.49
CA GLU A 417 22.86 6.02 -27.36
C GLU A 417 21.91 6.85 -26.50
N GLN A 418 20.60 6.63 -26.61
CA GLN A 418 19.60 7.28 -25.75
C GLN A 418 19.77 6.85 -24.29
N LEU A 419 20.01 5.55 -24.04
CA LEU A 419 20.24 5.04 -22.69
C LEU A 419 21.54 5.58 -22.08
N GLU A 420 22.63 5.67 -22.85
CA GLU A 420 23.89 6.25 -22.39
C GLU A 420 23.75 7.75 -22.08
N LYS A 421 23.00 8.50 -22.88
CA LYS A 421 22.71 9.90 -22.61
C LYS A 421 21.83 10.08 -21.36
N LEU A 422 20.82 9.22 -21.20
CA LEU A 422 19.99 9.21 -20.00
C LEU A 422 20.82 8.88 -18.76
N ALA A 423 21.71 7.89 -18.85
CA ALA A 423 22.61 7.52 -17.77
C ALA A 423 23.43 8.71 -17.26
N GLN A 424 24.00 9.51 -18.17
CA GLN A 424 24.73 10.72 -17.79
C GLN A 424 23.84 11.75 -17.07
N ALA A 425 22.59 11.93 -17.51
CA ALA A 425 21.66 12.85 -16.88
C ALA A 425 21.25 12.38 -15.46
N VAL A 426 20.99 11.08 -15.30
CA VAL A 426 20.64 10.46 -14.01
C VAL A 426 21.82 10.51 -13.05
N ASP A 427 23.05 10.24 -13.52
CA ASP A 427 24.25 10.39 -12.69
C ASP A 427 24.39 11.83 -12.17
N GLN A 428 24.23 12.82 -13.07
CA GLN A 428 24.29 14.23 -12.68
C GLN A 428 23.18 14.62 -11.67
N GLU A 429 21.98 14.07 -11.83
CA GLU A 429 20.88 14.29 -10.90
C GLU A 429 21.24 13.78 -9.51
N TYR A 430 21.64 12.51 -9.38
CA TYR A 430 21.98 11.93 -8.07
C TYR A 430 23.25 12.57 -7.48
N GLU A 431 24.29 12.82 -8.29
CA GLU A 431 25.50 13.51 -7.83
C GLU A 431 25.21 14.92 -7.32
N SER A 432 24.23 15.61 -7.91
CA SER A 432 23.81 16.92 -7.45
C SER A 432 23.29 16.91 -6.00
N CYS A 433 22.80 15.76 -5.54
CA CYS A 433 22.36 15.57 -4.16
C CYS A 433 23.54 15.47 -3.18
N PHE A 434 24.73 15.02 -3.62
CA PHE A 434 25.95 14.95 -2.80
C PHE A 434 26.74 16.28 -2.79
N ALA A 435 26.39 17.23 -3.67
CA ALA A 435 27.03 18.52 -3.70
C ALA A 435 26.71 19.33 -2.44
N GLU A 436 27.73 19.96 -1.85
CA GLU A 436 27.56 20.80 -0.68
C GLU A 436 26.61 21.98 -0.98
N LYS A 437 25.53 22.06 -0.25
CA LYS A 437 24.50 23.08 -0.35
C LYS A 437 24.36 23.80 0.98
N LYS A 438 23.96 25.08 0.94
CA LYS A 438 23.69 25.88 2.14
C LYS A 438 22.30 25.55 2.73
N SER A 439 22.05 24.29 3.08
CA SER A 439 20.82 23.90 3.77
C SER A 439 20.99 24.05 5.28
N PHE A 440 20.00 24.65 5.93
CA PHE A 440 19.92 24.75 7.40
C PHE A 440 19.05 23.66 8.01
N PHE A 441 18.56 22.71 7.20
CA PHE A 441 17.64 21.64 7.61
C PHE A 441 17.98 20.33 6.90
N GLY A 442 17.68 19.23 7.57
CA GLY A 442 17.82 17.86 7.04
C GLY A 442 16.50 17.26 6.59
N THR A 443 16.57 16.05 6.04
CA THR A 443 15.41 15.27 5.59
C THR A 443 14.40 15.02 6.70
N GLU A 444 14.85 14.66 7.91
CA GLU A 444 13.98 14.41 9.07
C GLU A 444 13.15 15.63 9.46
N GLN A 445 13.74 16.83 9.39
CA GLN A 445 13.02 18.07 9.71
C GLN A 445 11.93 18.38 8.68
N ILE A 446 12.18 18.13 7.38
CA ILE A 446 11.16 18.29 6.33
C ILE A 446 10.06 17.25 6.50
N GLU A 447 10.41 16.00 6.79
CA GLU A 447 9.44 14.92 7.01
C GLU A 447 8.56 15.23 8.23
N GLU A 448 9.14 15.61 9.35
CA GLU A 448 8.38 15.99 10.56
C GLU A 448 7.47 17.20 10.30
N ALA A 449 7.95 18.20 9.58
CA ALA A 449 7.14 19.36 9.20
C ALA A 449 5.97 18.96 8.29
N MET A 450 6.20 18.12 7.30
CA MET A 450 5.16 17.55 6.42
C MET A 450 4.11 16.79 7.23
N GLN A 451 4.54 15.88 8.10
CA GLN A 451 3.64 15.08 8.93
C GLN A 451 2.79 15.95 9.87
N LYS A 452 3.38 16.99 10.47
CA LYS A 452 2.64 17.96 11.30
C LYS A 452 1.62 18.76 10.49
N VAL A 453 1.98 19.19 9.27
CA VAL A 453 1.06 19.91 8.38
C VAL A 453 -0.13 19.02 8.01
N MET A 454 0.12 17.79 7.60
CA MET A 454 -0.94 16.85 7.24
C MET A 454 -1.81 16.51 8.44
N ASP A 455 -1.23 16.29 9.60
CA ASP A 455 -1.97 16.00 10.84
C ASP A 455 -2.89 17.15 11.26
N ALA A 456 -2.38 18.39 11.26
CA ALA A 456 -3.11 19.55 11.73
C ALA A 456 -4.13 20.12 10.71
N TYR A 457 -3.87 19.98 9.41
CA TYR A 457 -4.67 20.69 8.39
C TYR A 457 -5.34 19.78 7.36
N ALA A 458 -4.95 18.52 7.25
CA ALA A 458 -5.52 17.58 6.29
C ALA A 458 -6.19 16.36 6.96
N GLY A 459 -6.73 16.54 8.17
CA GLY A 459 -7.52 15.54 8.87
C GLY A 459 -6.71 14.37 9.38
N GLY A 460 -5.65 14.62 10.15
CA GLY A 460 -4.94 13.60 10.92
C GLY A 460 -5.55 13.35 12.30
N ILE A 461 -4.84 12.60 13.13
CA ILE A 461 -5.29 12.22 14.48
C ILE A 461 -5.48 13.45 15.35
N GLY A 462 -4.58 14.43 15.28
CA GLY A 462 -4.65 15.66 16.06
C GLY A 462 -5.94 16.46 15.86
N THR A 463 -6.65 16.24 14.75
CA THR A 463 -7.96 16.83 14.45
C THR A 463 -9.12 15.84 14.53
N ASN A 464 -8.89 14.63 15.06
CA ASN A 464 -9.85 13.51 15.03
C ASN A 464 -10.37 13.24 13.61
N TYR A 465 -9.45 13.26 12.63
CA TYR A 465 -9.68 13.07 11.19
C TYR A 465 -10.59 14.12 10.54
N ARG A 466 -10.83 15.27 11.21
CA ARG A 466 -11.66 16.38 10.70
C ARG A 466 -10.83 17.38 9.94
N TYR A 467 -11.42 17.94 8.88
CA TYR A 467 -10.82 18.99 8.05
C TYR A 467 -11.90 19.88 7.43
N ASN A 468 -11.49 21.03 6.93
CA ASN A 468 -12.32 21.92 6.14
C ASN A 468 -11.48 22.59 5.03
N GLU A 469 -12.13 23.30 4.13
CA GLU A 469 -11.47 23.91 2.97
C GLU A 469 -10.38 24.92 3.36
N LYS A 470 -10.58 25.72 4.43
CA LYS A 470 -9.57 26.67 4.89
C LYS A 470 -8.32 25.98 5.40
N GLN A 471 -8.47 24.90 6.17
CA GLN A 471 -7.34 24.07 6.62
C GLN A 471 -6.61 23.43 5.44
N LEU A 472 -7.34 22.87 4.47
CA LEU A 472 -6.74 22.25 3.27
C LEU A 472 -5.96 23.27 2.42
N ASN A 473 -6.41 24.53 2.32
CA ASN A 473 -5.66 25.59 1.64
C ASN A 473 -4.32 25.88 2.34
N ILE A 474 -4.31 25.89 3.69
CA ILE A 474 -3.06 26.03 4.46
C ILE A 474 -2.14 24.83 4.23
N ALA A 475 -2.70 23.60 4.24
CA ALA A 475 -1.92 22.40 3.96
C ALA A 475 -1.29 22.45 2.56
N GLU A 476 -2.06 22.81 1.53
CA GLU A 476 -1.58 22.91 0.14
C GLU A 476 -0.41 23.88 0.02
N GLU A 477 -0.53 25.07 0.59
CA GLU A 477 0.53 26.08 0.59
C GLU A 477 1.80 25.57 1.29
N LYS A 478 1.67 25.04 2.52
CA LYS A 478 2.80 24.56 3.32
C LYS A 478 3.49 23.34 2.69
N ILE A 479 2.73 22.36 2.18
CA ILE A 479 3.29 21.20 1.47
C ILE A 479 4.02 21.66 0.20
N GLY A 480 3.47 22.66 -0.51
CA GLY A 480 4.15 23.27 -1.67
C GLY A 480 5.49 23.90 -1.30
N GLN A 481 5.54 24.64 -0.19
CA GLN A 481 6.78 25.25 0.34
C GLN A 481 7.80 24.18 0.74
N LEU A 482 7.38 23.14 1.48
CA LEU A 482 8.26 22.04 1.89
C LEU A 482 8.82 21.27 0.68
N PHE A 483 7.99 21.04 -0.34
CA PHE A 483 8.47 20.41 -1.58
C PHE A 483 9.53 21.28 -2.29
N ALA A 484 9.36 22.60 -2.31
CA ALA A 484 10.36 23.49 -2.91
C ALA A 484 11.70 23.47 -2.15
N LEU A 485 11.69 23.25 -0.83
CA LEU A 485 12.90 23.14 -0.01
C LEU A 485 13.70 21.85 -0.25
N THR A 486 13.08 20.79 -0.78
CA THR A 486 13.79 19.50 -0.99
C THR A 486 14.97 19.62 -1.97
N LYS A 487 14.96 20.61 -2.87
CA LYS A 487 16.07 20.88 -3.79
C LYS A 487 17.36 21.29 -3.08
N ASP A 488 17.24 21.81 -1.85
CA ASP A 488 18.38 22.31 -1.06
C ASP A 488 18.92 21.23 -0.10
N LEU A 489 18.30 20.05 -0.04
CA LEU A 489 18.78 18.92 0.75
C LEU A 489 20.10 18.37 0.18
N THR A 490 20.99 17.95 1.07
CA THR A 490 22.30 17.38 0.73
C THR A 490 22.45 15.99 1.34
N ALA A 491 22.90 15.04 0.54
CA ALA A 491 23.22 13.69 0.97
C ALA A 491 24.72 13.58 1.32
N LYS A 492 25.07 12.89 2.39
CA LYS A 492 26.44 12.51 2.74
C LYS A 492 26.79 11.13 2.19
N ASP A 493 25.79 10.27 2.14
CA ASP A 493 25.87 8.88 1.68
C ASP A 493 24.57 8.46 0.98
N THR A 494 24.46 7.21 0.61
CA THR A 494 23.29 6.65 -0.08
C THR A 494 22.06 6.57 0.82
N ASP A 495 22.22 6.47 2.13
CA ASP A 495 21.12 6.48 3.09
C ASP A 495 20.46 7.88 3.14
N ASP A 496 21.27 8.94 3.21
CA ASP A 496 20.77 10.31 3.10
C ASP A 496 20.11 10.56 1.73
N LEU A 497 20.66 10.01 0.63
CA LEU A 497 20.07 10.09 -0.71
C LEU A 497 18.69 9.41 -0.72
N LEU A 498 18.58 8.21 -0.15
CA LEU A 498 17.32 7.51 -0.01
C LEU A 498 16.28 8.36 0.72
N HIS A 499 16.65 8.93 1.86
CA HIS A 499 15.75 9.77 2.65
C HIS A 499 15.30 11.04 1.92
N ILE A 500 16.16 11.63 1.07
CA ILE A 500 15.78 12.77 0.22
C ILE A 500 14.65 12.38 -0.74
N TYR A 501 14.79 11.23 -1.42
CA TYR A 501 13.76 10.74 -2.35
C TYR A 501 12.49 10.32 -1.62
N GLU A 502 12.60 9.63 -0.50
CA GLU A 502 11.45 9.25 0.33
C GLU A 502 10.61 10.46 0.78
N VAL A 503 11.26 11.56 1.16
CA VAL A 503 10.56 12.80 1.52
C VAL A 503 9.90 13.45 0.29
N LYS A 504 10.59 13.49 -0.86
CA LYS A 504 10.02 14.00 -2.12
C LYS A 504 8.78 13.20 -2.52
N GLU A 505 8.85 11.86 -2.50
CA GLU A 505 7.75 10.95 -2.82
C GLU A 505 6.53 11.21 -1.94
N ARG A 506 6.72 11.27 -0.63
CA ARG A 506 5.64 11.56 0.33
C ARG A 506 5.02 12.94 0.09
N LEU A 507 5.81 13.97 -0.19
CA LEU A 507 5.31 15.31 -0.47
C LEU A 507 4.47 15.37 -1.75
N VAL A 508 4.84 14.64 -2.80
CA VAL A 508 4.04 14.50 -4.03
C VAL A 508 2.70 13.83 -3.72
N VAL A 509 2.72 12.74 -2.96
CA VAL A 509 1.48 12.05 -2.54
C VAL A 509 0.61 12.95 -1.68
N CYS A 510 1.19 13.72 -0.74
CA CYS A 510 0.45 14.69 0.08
C CYS A 510 -0.27 15.74 -0.76
N LYS A 511 0.37 16.28 -1.83
CA LYS A 511 -0.29 17.21 -2.76
C LYS A 511 -1.53 16.59 -3.40
N SER A 512 -1.44 15.34 -3.84
CA SER A 512 -2.58 14.61 -4.43
C SER A 512 -3.68 14.36 -3.41
N VAL A 513 -3.34 13.91 -2.20
CA VAL A 513 -4.31 13.72 -1.10
C VAL A 513 -5.07 15.01 -0.80
N ILE A 514 -4.37 16.13 -0.66
CA ILE A 514 -5.00 17.44 -0.38
C ILE A 514 -5.95 17.85 -1.52
N ALA A 515 -5.53 17.69 -2.79
CA ALA A 515 -6.36 18.02 -3.93
C ALA A 515 -7.66 17.18 -3.97
N HIS A 516 -7.56 15.88 -3.71
CA HIS A 516 -8.72 14.99 -3.65
C HIS A 516 -9.64 15.31 -2.46
N LEU A 517 -9.10 15.58 -1.26
CA LEU A 517 -9.88 16.02 -0.09
C LEU A 517 -10.64 17.33 -0.37
N LYS A 518 -10.02 18.28 -1.09
CA LYS A 518 -10.66 19.55 -1.52
C LYS A 518 -11.78 19.29 -2.53
N ALA A 519 -11.61 18.32 -3.42
CA ALA A 519 -12.56 18.04 -4.47
C ALA A 519 -13.83 17.33 -3.96
N ARG A 520 -13.69 16.42 -3.00
CA ARG A 520 -14.85 15.70 -2.43
C ARG A 520 -15.65 16.58 -1.49
N LYS A 521 -16.76 17.11 -1.97
CA LYS A 521 -17.66 18.01 -1.22
C LYS A 521 -18.75 17.23 -0.45
N GLU A 522 -18.34 16.18 0.25
CA GLU A 522 -19.18 15.34 1.12
C GLU A 522 -18.34 14.66 2.21
N THR A 523 -19.01 14.05 3.20
CA THR A 523 -18.42 13.12 4.17
C THR A 523 -19.02 11.75 3.97
N ARG A 524 -18.30 10.85 3.30
CA ARG A 524 -18.77 9.50 2.96
C ARG A 524 -18.20 8.45 3.91
N TRP A 525 -16.93 8.57 4.27
CA TRP A 525 -16.22 7.64 5.18
C TRP A 525 -15.85 8.39 6.45
N ARG A 526 -16.81 8.49 7.39
CA ARG A 526 -16.64 9.28 8.62
C ARG A 526 -15.45 8.85 9.47
N GLY A 527 -15.15 7.53 9.51
CA GLY A 527 -14.00 6.98 10.21
C GLY A 527 -12.66 7.27 9.54
N PHE A 528 -12.66 7.57 8.23
CA PHE A 528 -11.46 7.90 7.47
C PHE A 528 -11.27 9.40 7.24
N GLY A 529 -12.31 10.21 7.49
CA GLY A 529 -12.23 11.65 7.38
C GLY A 529 -13.58 12.34 7.35
N GLN A 530 -13.68 13.45 8.07
CA GLN A 530 -14.89 14.27 8.12
C GLN A 530 -14.61 15.66 7.53
N ASN A 531 -15.28 15.96 6.41
CA ASN A 531 -15.29 17.30 5.85
C ASN A 531 -16.30 18.16 6.59
N MET A 532 -15.83 19.05 7.48
CA MET A 532 -16.67 19.90 8.33
C MET A 532 -17.51 20.92 7.55
N GLY A 533 -17.12 21.24 6.31
CA GLY A 533 -17.92 22.06 5.40
C GLY A 533 -19.06 21.26 4.72
N TYR A 534 -18.95 19.93 4.70
CA TYR A 534 -19.88 19.02 4.03
C TYR A 534 -20.06 17.75 4.86
N PRO A 535 -20.79 17.80 5.99
CA PRO A 535 -20.83 16.72 6.98
C PRO A 535 -21.66 15.50 6.55
N GLY A 536 -22.47 15.62 5.51
CA GLY A 536 -23.34 14.54 5.01
C GLY A 536 -22.83 13.95 3.71
N THR A 537 -23.37 12.78 3.36
CA THR A 537 -23.21 12.14 2.05
C THR A 537 -24.17 12.80 1.05
N LYS A 538 -23.73 12.99 -0.20
CA LYS A 538 -24.53 13.56 -1.27
C LYS A 538 -24.85 12.52 -2.34
N ASP A 539 -26.10 12.49 -2.81
CA ASP A 539 -26.56 11.57 -3.84
C ASP A 539 -25.89 11.82 -5.20
N ASP A 540 -25.58 13.10 -5.52
CA ASP A 540 -24.88 13.47 -6.76
C ASP A 540 -23.43 12.99 -6.82
N TRP A 541 -22.82 12.62 -5.68
CA TRP A 541 -21.53 11.97 -5.57
C TRP A 541 -21.61 10.43 -5.51
N ASP A 542 -22.81 9.86 -5.53
CA ASP A 542 -22.97 8.42 -5.47
C ASP A 542 -22.24 7.74 -6.64
N LYS A 543 -21.37 6.77 -6.28
CA LYS A 543 -20.55 5.99 -7.22
C LYS A 543 -19.54 6.78 -8.06
N LYS A 544 -19.29 8.05 -7.77
CA LYS A 544 -18.31 8.86 -8.49
C LYS A 544 -16.95 8.81 -7.78
N ALA A 545 -15.96 8.25 -8.47
CA ALA A 545 -14.56 8.41 -8.09
C ALA A 545 -14.11 9.86 -8.33
N VAL A 546 -13.19 10.36 -7.50
CA VAL A 546 -12.44 11.59 -7.78
C VAL A 546 -11.14 11.15 -8.45
N ASN A 547 -10.93 11.60 -9.68
CA ASN A 547 -9.71 11.30 -10.43
C ASN A 547 -8.88 12.57 -10.61
N SER A 548 -7.57 12.40 -10.73
CA SER A 548 -6.64 13.52 -10.93
C SER A 548 -5.52 13.17 -11.90
N VAL A 549 -5.01 14.21 -12.59
CA VAL A 549 -3.83 14.14 -13.44
C VAL A 549 -2.90 15.30 -13.06
N TYR A 550 -1.60 15.06 -13.11
CA TYR A 550 -0.59 16.10 -12.89
C TYR A 550 -0.22 16.74 -14.22
N GLU A 551 -0.50 18.03 -14.35
CA GLU A 551 -0.18 18.80 -15.54
C GLU A 551 0.35 20.18 -15.18
N ASN A 552 1.40 20.62 -15.86
CA ASN A 552 1.98 21.96 -15.68
C ASN A 552 2.31 22.31 -14.21
N GLY A 553 2.85 21.33 -13.47
CA GLY A 553 3.25 21.53 -12.07
C GLY A 553 2.11 21.48 -11.04
N LYS A 554 0.88 21.12 -11.45
CA LYS A 554 -0.31 21.12 -10.59
C LYS A 554 -1.12 19.81 -10.73
N ILE A 555 -1.71 19.39 -9.64
CA ILE A 555 -2.74 18.34 -9.62
C ILE A 555 -4.05 18.96 -10.12
N LYS A 556 -4.60 18.40 -11.18
CA LYS A 556 -5.93 18.74 -11.73
C LYS A 556 -6.91 17.60 -11.44
N ILE A 557 -8.09 17.93 -10.97
CA ILE A 557 -9.21 17.02 -10.73
C ILE A 557 -10.10 16.99 -11.96
#